data_66ffaa2a3eeb4806931988111db035cf
#
_entry.id   66ffaa2a3eeb4806931988111db035cf
#
_cell.length_a   1.000
_cell.length_b   1.000
_cell.length_c   1.000
_cell.angle_alpha   90.00
_cell.angle_beta   90.00
_cell.angle_gamma   90.00
#
_symmetry.space_group_name_H-M   'P 1'
#
loop_
_entity.id
_entity.type
_entity.pdbx_description
1 polymer ?
#
loop_
_entity_poly.entity_id
_entity_poly.type
_entity_poly.pdbx_seq_one_letter_code
_entity_poly.pdbx_strand_id
1 'polypeptide(L)'
;MGVRAYSPQGWERDHIAASEPLIVERLALVIVEAAVELVPHSISGHPSVRKYAELRGVRPTEVILDRSYHHAAMRGLDEAYKRGRPDISYHVLLDAVDSPLYGAGMLSLYLHTHDGIVAELGRGVRLPRSYHRFVGLLEDLYRKGVVMDRNGEPLMRLRRMSLRELFDALSPDIAILLREEGVQMPVEELVARVTSARNPLIGIGGFPAGDFSRQVLELFPEHVSLGRTSYSASLLACRIVYEIEKRVITHETA
;
A
#
# COMPACT_ATOMS: atom_id res chain seq x y z
N MET A 1 -9.00 41.52 -35.57
CA MET A 1 -8.53 40.14 -35.30
C MET A 1 -9.50 39.48 -34.35
N GLY A 2 -10.40 38.64 -34.91
CA GLY A 2 -11.50 38.06 -34.18
C GLY A 2 -11.06 36.80 -33.45
N VAL A 3 -11.33 36.72 -32.15
CA VAL A 3 -11.20 35.53 -31.34
C VAL A 3 -12.38 34.60 -31.69
N ARG A 4 -12.10 33.45 -32.32
CA ARG A 4 -13.12 32.42 -32.56
C ARG A 4 -13.46 31.76 -31.24
N ALA A 5 -14.71 31.87 -30.83
CA ALA A 5 -15.28 31.11 -29.73
C ALA A 5 -15.23 29.61 -30.06
N TYR A 6 -14.62 28.81 -29.15
CA TYR A 6 -14.61 27.36 -29.21
C TYR A 6 -15.98 26.84 -28.78
N SER A 7 -16.72 26.26 -29.72
CA SER A 7 -17.98 25.59 -29.42
C SER A 7 -17.68 24.15 -28.99
N PRO A 8 -18.10 23.68 -27.82
CA PRO A 8 -17.95 22.28 -27.44
C PRO A 8 -18.99 21.44 -28.16
N GLN A 9 -18.60 20.81 -29.26
CA GLN A 9 -19.43 19.79 -29.91
C GLN A 9 -19.35 18.49 -29.10
N GLY A 10 -20.55 18.04 -28.68
CA GLY A 10 -20.94 16.64 -28.54
C GLY A 10 -20.01 15.69 -27.83
N TRP A 11 -20.03 15.64 -26.52
CA TRP A 11 -19.72 14.40 -25.79
C TRP A 11 -20.97 13.53 -25.89
N GLU A 12 -21.10 12.77 -26.96
CA GLU A 12 -22.00 11.63 -27.01
C GLU A 12 -21.59 10.68 -25.87
N ARG A 13 -22.54 10.42 -24.99
CA ARG A 13 -22.39 9.38 -23.94
C ARG A 13 -22.51 8.04 -24.66
N ASP A 14 -21.40 7.60 -25.27
CA ASP A 14 -21.32 6.26 -25.81
C ASP A 14 -21.44 5.25 -24.67
N HIS A 15 -22.55 4.53 -24.72
CA HIS A 15 -22.82 3.22 -24.17
C HIS A 15 -22.00 2.80 -22.94
N ILE A 16 -22.49 3.12 -21.75
CA ILE A 16 -22.23 2.34 -20.56
C ILE A 16 -22.75 0.93 -20.87
N ALA A 17 -21.84 0.04 -21.29
CA ALA A 17 -22.12 -1.39 -21.34
C ALA A 17 -22.78 -1.76 -20.01
N ALA A 18 -23.82 -2.59 -20.08
CA ALA A 18 -24.57 -3.05 -18.92
C ALA A 18 -23.57 -3.41 -17.80
N SER A 19 -23.57 -2.65 -16.71
CA SER A 19 -22.63 -2.81 -15.63
C SER A 19 -22.82 -4.21 -15.06
N GLU A 20 -21.78 -5.04 -15.12
CA GLU A 20 -21.76 -6.29 -14.37
C GLU A 20 -22.18 -6.00 -12.92
N PRO A 21 -22.94 -6.90 -12.29
CA PRO A 21 -23.42 -6.66 -10.94
C PRO A 21 -22.23 -6.44 -9.99
N LEU A 22 -22.30 -5.39 -9.17
CA LEU A 22 -21.32 -5.13 -8.12
C LEU A 22 -21.51 -6.19 -7.03
N ILE A 23 -20.49 -7.01 -6.80
CA ILE A 23 -20.51 -8.10 -5.83
C ILE A 23 -19.53 -7.83 -4.69
N VAL A 24 -18.58 -6.91 -4.88
CA VAL A 24 -17.52 -6.65 -3.92
C VAL A 24 -18.07 -6.25 -2.54
N GLU A 25 -17.79 -7.08 -1.54
CA GLU A 25 -18.10 -6.79 -0.14
C GLU A 25 -16.93 -6.02 0.51
N ARG A 26 -15.70 -6.42 0.21
CA ARG A 26 -14.52 -5.83 0.81
C ARG A 26 -13.26 -6.09 -0.02
N LEU A 27 -12.63 -5.03 -0.47
CA LEU A 27 -11.33 -5.08 -1.12
C LEU A 27 -10.21 -5.17 -0.08
N ALA A 28 -9.27 -6.10 -0.24
CA ALA A 28 -8.01 -6.11 0.47
C ALA A 28 -6.91 -5.46 -0.40
N LEU A 29 -6.30 -4.38 0.07
CA LEU A 29 -5.12 -3.76 -0.54
C LEU A 29 -3.91 -4.08 0.33
N VAL A 30 -2.93 -4.78 -0.24
CA VAL A 30 -1.69 -5.18 0.44
C VAL A 30 -0.51 -4.45 -0.17
N ILE A 31 0.22 -3.69 0.63
CA ILE A 31 1.54 -3.19 0.25
C ILE A 31 2.53 -4.33 0.48
N VAL A 32 3.05 -4.90 -0.62
CA VAL A 32 3.85 -6.12 -0.61
C VAL A 32 5.34 -5.80 -0.59
N GLU A 33 6.12 -6.52 0.21
CA GLU A 33 7.57 -6.33 0.39
C GLU A 33 7.93 -4.86 0.69
N ALA A 34 7.11 -4.22 1.51
CA ALA A 34 7.31 -2.83 1.87
C ALA A 34 8.70 -2.61 2.48
N ALA A 35 9.38 -1.57 2.00
CA ALA A 35 10.71 -1.17 2.47
C ALA A 35 10.69 -0.61 3.91
N VAL A 36 9.98 -1.32 4.78
CA VAL A 36 9.76 -1.04 6.21
C VAL A 36 10.31 -2.20 7.02
N GLU A 37 11.21 -1.90 7.93
CA GLU A 37 11.82 -2.84 8.88
C GLU A 37 12.54 -2.06 9.97
N LEU A 38 12.88 -2.71 11.08
CA LEU A 38 13.80 -2.13 12.05
C LEU A 38 15.23 -2.19 11.51
N VAL A 39 16.10 -1.32 12.02
CA VAL A 39 17.55 -1.36 11.71
C VAL A 39 18.10 -2.73 12.06
N PRO A 40 18.68 -3.47 11.08
CA PRO A 40 19.30 -4.76 11.32
C PRO A 40 20.47 -4.69 12.31
N HIS A 41 20.62 -5.72 13.12
CA HIS A 41 21.73 -5.82 14.08
C HIS A 41 23.09 -5.62 13.44
N SER A 42 23.30 -6.11 12.21
CA SER A 42 24.57 -6.02 11.48
C SER A 42 25.06 -4.59 11.24
N ILE A 43 24.16 -3.61 11.20
CA ILE A 43 24.50 -2.20 10.98
C ILE A 43 24.15 -1.29 12.17
N SER A 44 23.60 -1.84 13.25
CA SER A 44 23.17 -1.07 14.43
C SER A 44 24.32 -0.31 15.13
N GLY A 45 25.56 -0.81 14.99
CA GLY A 45 26.78 -0.15 15.50
C GLY A 45 27.29 1.01 14.64
N HIS A 46 26.76 1.23 13.45
CA HIS A 46 27.25 2.29 12.55
C HIS A 46 27.00 3.69 13.15
N PRO A 47 27.96 4.64 13.00
CA PRO A 47 27.84 5.98 13.61
C PRO A 47 26.56 6.74 13.25
N SER A 48 26.09 6.66 11.98
CA SER A 48 24.86 7.33 11.56
C SER A 48 23.62 6.76 12.26
N VAL A 49 23.57 5.45 12.45
CA VAL A 49 22.46 4.77 13.16
C VAL A 49 22.46 5.13 14.64
N ARG A 50 23.62 5.04 15.30
CA ARG A 50 23.77 5.38 16.72
C ARG A 50 23.39 6.83 17.00
N LYS A 51 23.89 7.77 16.19
CA LYS A 51 23.57 9.19 16.34
C LYS A 51 22.07 9.46 16.18
N TYR A 52 21.43 8.82 15.21
CA TYR A 52 19.97 8.99 15.00
C TYR A 52 19.16 8.39 16.15
N ALA A 53 19.52 7.21 16.61
CA ALA A 53 18.87 6.55 17.76
C ALA A 53 19.01 7.37 19.06
N GLU A 54 20.21 7.94 19.31
CA GLU A 54 20.46 8.82 20.43
C GLU A 54 19.58 10.07 20.42
N LEU A 55 19.45 10.74 19.26
CA LEU A 55 18.55 11.88 19.07
C LEU A 55 17.07 11.54 19.34
N ARG A 56 16.70 10.28 19.10
CA ARG A 56 15.35 9.75 19.33
C ARG A 56 15.14 9.20 20.74
N GLY A 57 16.18 9.02 21.52
CA GLY A 57 16.14 8.42 22.86
C GLY A 57 15.75 6.95 22.85
N VAL A 58 16.10 6.20 21.80
CA VAL A 58 15.78 4.78 21.62
C VAL A 58 17.02 3.97 21.30
N ARG A 59 16.93 2.65 21.40
CA ARG A 59 18.04 1.77 21.00
C ARG A 59 18.22 1.75 19.47
N PRO A 60 19.45 1.60 18.94
CA PRO A 60 19.70 1.52 17.50
C PRO A 60 18.85 0.48 16.74
N THR A 61 18.56 -0.64 17.40
CA THR A 61 17.74 -1.72 16.84
C THR A 61 16.22 -1.52 16.98
N GLU A 62 15.80 -0.44 17.60
CA GLU A 62 14.38 -0.05 17.74
C GLU A 62 13.96 1.06 16.76
N VAL A 63 14.92 1.54 15.96
CA VAL A 63 14.69 2.57 14.95
C VAL A 63 14.25 1.92 13.64
N ILE A 64 13.28 2.51 12.97
CA ILE A 64 12.94 2.12 11.58
C ILE A 64 14.11 2.48 10.66
N LEU A 65 14.48 1.54 9.79
CA LEU A 65 15.49 1.78 8.76
C LEU A 65 14.97 2.81 7.76
N ASP A 66 15.69 3.93 7.65
CA ASP A 66 15.37 5.01 6.71
C ASP A 66 16.63 5.45 5.99
N ARG A 67 16.63 5.33 4.67
CA ARG A 67 17.76 5.67 3.80
C ARG A 67 18.17 7.14 3.94
N SER A 68 17.25 8.03 4.26
CA SER A 68 17.54 9.45 4.45
C SER A 68 18.55 9.69 5.59
N TYR A 69 18.58 8.79 6.57
CA TYR A 69 19.46 8.89 7.74
C TYR A 69 20.55 7.82 7.77
N HIS A 70 20.26 6.63 7.23
CA HIS A 70 21.07 5.43 7.40
C HIS A 70 21.81 5.00 6.12
N HIS A 71 21.77 5.81 5.03
CA HIS A 71 22.33 5.45 3.71
C HIS A 71 23.77 4.91 3.81
N ALA A 72 24.63 5.57 4.59
CA ALA A 72 26.03 5.15 4.74
C ALA A 72 26.16 3.77 5.40
N ALA A 73 25.28 3.45 6.35
CA ALA A 73 25.26 2.16 7.04
C ALA A 73 24.73 1.02 6.15
N MET A 74 23.86 1.35 5.18
CA MET A 74 23.17 0.35 4.35
C MET A 74 24.04 -0.27 3.26
N ARG A 75 25.24 0.23 2.98
CA ARG A 75 26.10 -0.21 1.87
C ARG A 75 26.43 -1.71 1.86
N GLY A 76 26.42 -2.35 3.01
CA GLY A 76 26.72 -3.79 3.17
C GLY A 76 25.48 -4.67 3.36
N LEU A 77 24.29 -4.11 3.28
CA LEU A 77 23.06 -4.90 3.40
C LEU A 77 22.74 -5.59 2.09
N ASP A 78 22.31 -6.84 2.20
CA ASP A 78 21.72 -7.54 1.08
C ASP A 78 20.46 -6.81 0.62
N GLU A 79 20.21 -6.79 -0.70
CA GLU A 79 19.12 -6.06 -1.33
C GLU A 79 18.95 -4.59 -0.87
N ALA A 80 20.05 -3.91 -0.49
CA ALA A 80 20.02 -2.53 0.01
C ALA A 80 19.20 -1.59 -0.90
N TYR A 81 19.12 -1.85 -2.19
CA TYR A 81 18.35 -1.08 -3.15
C TYR A 81 16.83 -1.14 -2.92
N LYS A 82 16.31 -2.21 -2.31
CA LYS A 82 14.89 -2.38 -1.96
C LYS A 82 14.51 -1.79 -0.58
N ARG A 83 15.48 -1.50 0.28
CA ARG A 83 15.27 -1.29 1.72
C ARG A 83 15.28 0.18 2.14
N GLY A 84 14.71 0.46 3.32
CA GLY A 84 14.82 1.74 4.00
C GLY A 84 14.07 2.88 3.29
N ARG A 85 12.88 2.64 2.79
CA ARG A 85 11.98 3.62 2.18
C ARG A 85 10.56 3.54 2.76
N PRO A 86 10.41 3.78 4.09
CA PRO A 86 9.09 3.76 4.73
C PRO A 86 8.15 4.85 4.21
N ASP A 87 8.68 5.89 3.57
CA ASP A 87 7.92 6.95 2.91
C ASP A 87 7.02 6.42 1.78
N ILE A 88 7.41 5.37 1.06
CA ILE A 88 6.57 4.75 0.02
C ILE A 88 5.27 4.24 0.64
N SER A 89 5.38 3.44 1.71
CA SER A 89 4.21 2.93 2.43
C SER A 89 3.40 4.05 3.09
N TYR A 90 4.08 5.08 3.63
CA TYR A 90 3.43 6.24 4.22
C TYR A 90 2.46 6.92 3.25
N HIS A 91 2.91 7.22 2.03
CA HIS A 91 2.07 7.88 1.04
C HIS A 91 0.89 7.00 0.60
N VAL A 92 1.13 5.72 0.32
CA VAL A 92 0.04 4.79 -0.03
C VAL A 92 -1.01 4.71 1.08
N LEU A 93 -0.57 4.50 2.31
CA LEU A 93 -1.48 4.35 3.45
C LEU A 93 -2.22 5.64 3.77
N LEU A 94 -1.54 6.80 3.69
CA LEU A 94 -2.13 8.11 3.98
C LEU A 94 -3.28 8.42 3.02
N ASP A 95 -3.06 8.21 1.70
CA ASP A 95 -4.07 8.44 0.69
C ASP A 95 -5.24 7.44 0.83
N ALA A 96 -4.92 6.16 1.10
CA ALA A 96 -5.92 5.11 1.21
C ALA A 96 -6.84 5.27 2.45
N VAL A 97 -6.31 5.67 3.63
CA VAL A 97 -7.14 5.84 4.84
C VAL A 97 -8.05 7.07 4.76
N ASP A 98 -7.71 8.05 3.92
CA ASP A 98 -8.53 9.24 3.70
C ASP A 98 -9.63 9.00 2.65
N SER A 99 -9.63 7.85 1.97
CA SER A 99 -10.57 7.55 0.91
C SER A 99 -11.99 7.27 1.44
N PRO A 100 -13.05 7.69 0.71
CA PRO A 100 -14.43 7.31 1.00
C PRO A 100 -14.62 5.79 1.10
N LEU A 101 -13.93 5.00 0.28
CA LEU A 101 -14.00 3.54 0.28
C LEU A 101 -13.54 2.94 1.62
N TYR A 102 -12.46 3.48 2.20
CA TYR A 102 -11.99 3.09 3.53
C TYR A 102 -12.96 3.55 4.63
N GLY A 103 -13.47 4.77 4.52
CA GLY A 103 -14.48 5.31 5.43
C GLY A 103 -15.77 4.48 5.47
N ALA A 104 -16.20 3.95 4.33
CA ALA A 104 -17.34 3.04 4.21
C ALA A 104 -17.06 1.61 4.73
N GLY A 105 -15.81 1.30 5.09
CA GLY A 105 -15.40 -0.04 5.57
C GLY A 105 -15.26 -1.09 4.47
N MET A 106 -15.27 -0.66 3.20
CA MET A 106 -15.14 -1.53 2.03
C MET A 106 -13.68 -1.78 1.62
N LEU A 107 -12.72 -1.08 2.22
CA LEU A 107 -11.29 -1.24 1.99
C LEU A 107 -10.59 -1.72 3.26
N SER A 108 -9.82 -2.80 3.15
CA SER A 108 -8.90 -3.29 4.18
C SER A 108 -7.48 -3.04 3.75
N LEU A 109 -6.66 -2.55 4.65
CA LEU A 109 -5.27 -2.20 4.36
C LEU A 109 -4.30 -3.08 5.15
N TYR A 110 -3.33 -3.64 4.43
CA TYR A 110 -2.27 -4.47 4.99
C TYR A 110 -0.91 -4.00 4.50
N LEU A 111 0.07 -4.07 5.36
CA LEU A 111 1.47 -3.80 5.08
C LEU A 111 2.27 -5.07 5.33
N HIS A 112 2.71 -5.75 4.27
CA HIS A 112 3.68 -6.84 4.37
C HIS A 112 5.08 -6.24 4.26
N THR A 113 5.83 -6.29 5.34
CA THR A 113 7.11 -5.62 5.50
C THR A 113 8.27 -6.43 4.92
N HIS A 114 9.42 -5.78 4.70
CA HIS A 114 10.62 -6.43 4.15
C HIS A 114 11.12 -7.58 5.03
N ASP A 115 10.96 -7.49 6.33
CA ASP A 115 11.32 -8.54 7.30
C ASP A 115 10.23 -9.64 7.46
N GLY A 116 9.24 -9.66 6.56
CA GLY A 116 8.25 -10.73 6.46
C GLY A 116 7.16 -10.70 7.53
N ILE A 117 6.86 -9.52 8.09
CA ILE A 117 5.79 -9.33 9.07
C ILE A 117 4.60 -8.64 8.39
N VAL A 118 3.40 -8.86 8.88
CA VAL A 118 2.18 -8.20 8.40
C VAL A 118 1.68 -7.21 9.45
N ALA A 119 1.51 -5.95 9.05
CA ALA A 119 0.75 -4.97 9.82
C ALA A 119 -0.64 -4.80 9.20
N GLU A 120 -1.67 -4.95 10.01
CA GLU A 120 -3.08 -4.73 9.67
C GLU A 120 -3.52 -3.38 10.20
N LEU A 121 -4.17 -2.57 9.37
CA LEU A 121 -4.78 -1.31 9.79
C LEU A 121 -6.23 -1.55 10.23
N GLY A 122 -6.59 -1.03 11.41
CA GLY A 122 -7.95 -1.07 11.95
C GLY A 122 -8.89 -0.15 11.17
N ARG A 123 -10.19 -0.32 11.38
CA ARG A 123 -11.19 0.55 10.77
C ARG A 123 -11.11 1.97 11.36
N GLY A 124 -11.29 2.99 10.51
CA GLY A 124 -11.33 4.39 10.94
C GLY A 124 -9.98 4.95 11.43
N VAL A 125 -8.88 4.28 11.11
CA VAL A 125 -7.54 4.79 11.41
C VAL A 125 -7.34 6.16 10.77
N ARG A 126 -6.76 7.08 11.54
CA ARG A 126 -6.23 8.35 11.03
C ARG A 126 -4.73 8.36 11.24
N LEU A 127 -4.00 8.30 10.15
CA LEU A 127 -2.54 8.35 10.20
C LEU A 127 -2.03 9.77 10.47
N PRO A 128 -0.89 9.91 11.16
CA PRO A 128 -0.26 11.21 11.35
C PRO A 128 0.11 11.84 9.99
N ARG A 129 -0.22 13.13 9.80
CA ARG A 129 0.16 13.88 8.58
C ARG A 129 1.66 14.16 8.50
N SER A 130 2.37 14.06 9.61
CA SER A 130 3.82 14.19 9.64
C SER A 130 4.48 12.84 9.46
N TYR A 131 5.36 12.73 8.47
CA TYR A 131 6.16 11.53 8.21
C TYR A 131 6.94 11.05 9.45
N HIS A 132 7.57 11.97 10.19
CA HIS A 132 8.31 11.60 11.40
C HIS A 132 7.42 11.00 12.50
N ARG A 133 6.18 11.46 12.61
CA ARG A 133 5.20 10.86 13.54
C ARG A 133 4.73 9.50 13.07
N PHE A 134 4.59 9.31 11.76
CA PHE A 134 4.29 8.00 11.19
C PHE A 134 5.43 7.00 11.44
N VAL A 135 6.69 7.41 11.25
CA VAL A 135 7.85 6.56 11.61
C VAL A 135 7.81 6.19 13.09
N GLY A 136 7.54 7.14 13.98
CA GLY A 136 7.38 6.86 15.42
C GLY A 136 6.23 5.90 15.72
N LEU A 137 5.13 5.98 14.96
CA LEU A 137 4.01 5.04 15.07
C LEU A 137 4.43 3.62 14.67
N LEU A 138 5.23 3.46 13.62
CA LEU A 138 5.78 2.17 13.22
C LEU A 138 6.75 1.61 14.27
N GLU A 139 7.64 2.44 14.84
CA GLU A 139 8.54 2.03 15.92
C GLU A 139 7.76 1.52 17.15
N ASP A 140 6.68 2.23 17.52
CA ASP A 140 5.77 1.81 18.58
C ASP A 140 5.06 0.49 18.24
N LEU A 141 4.64 0.32 16.98
CA LEU A 141 3.98 -0.90 16.50
C LEU A 141 4.93 -2.11 16.61
N TYR A 142 6.19 -1.96 16.16
CA TYR A 142 7.19 -3.03 16.28
C TYR A 142 7.49 -3.39 17.73
N ARG A 143 7.54 -2.41 18.63
CA ARG A 143 7.83 -2.61 20.05
C ARG A 143 6.67 -3.26 20.82
N LYS A 144 5.43 -2.83 20.53
CA LYS A 144 4.23 -3.21 21.31
C LYS A 144 3.38 -4.30 20.65
N GLY A 145 3.58 -4.53 19.34
CA GLY A 145 2.75 -5.42 18.54
C GLY A 145 1.37 -4.88 18.19
N VAL A 146 0.92 -3.83 18.88
CA VAL A 146 -0.36 -3.17 18.65
C VAL A 146 -0.26 -1.69 19.06
N VAL A 147 -0.91 -0.84 18.27
CA VAL A 147 -1.13 0.57 18.60
C VAL A 147 -2.63 0.78 18.75
N MET A 148 -3.03 1.34 19.88
CA MET A 148 -4.43 1.62 20.21
C MET A 148 -4.75 3.11 20.02
N ASP A 149 -6.02 3.39 19.75
CA ASP A 149 -6.55 4.75 19.83
C ASP A 149 -6.81 5.18 21.29
N ARG A 150 -7.37 6.38 21.48
CA ARG A 150 -7.69 6.91 22.81
C ARG A 150 -8.85 6.16 23.49
N ASN A 151 -9.64 5.41 22.71
CA ASN A 151 -10.78 4.63 23.20
C ASN A 151 -10.41 3.17 23.47
N GLY A 152 -9.14 2.77 23.21
CA GLY A 152 -8.67 1.39 23.36
C GLY A 152 -8.95 0.49 22.15
N GLU A 153 -9.35 1.07 21.01
CA GLU A 153 -9.52 0.32 19.77
C GLU A 153 -8.18 0.19 19.00
N PRO A 154 -7.89 -0.97 18.41
CA PRO A 154 -6.65 -1.17 17.68
C PRO A 154 -6.61 -0.32 16.40
N LEU A 155 -5.69 0.63 16.33
CA LEU A 155 -5.38 1.37 15.10
C LEU A 155 -4.54 0.55 14.14
N MET A 156 -3.51 -0.11 14.65
CA MET A 156 -2.63 -0.98 13.87
C MET A 156 -2.24 -2.20 14.71
N ARG A 157 -2.17 -3.35 14.09
CA ARG A 157 -1.75 -4.60 14.74
C ARG A 157 -0.67 -5.27 13.90
N LEU A 158 0.45 -5.58 14.54
CA LEU A 158 1.51 -6.39 13.95
C LEU A 158 1.22 -7.86 14.17
N ARG A 159 1.22 -8.63 13.08
CA ARG A 159 1.04 -10.07 13.11
C ARG A 159 2.30 -10.74 12.60
N ARG A 160 2.83 -11.66 13.39
CA ARG A 160 3.92 -12.54 12.95
C ARG A 160 3.35 -13.65 12.07
N MET A 161 3.04 -13.27 10.84
CA MET A 161 2.51 -14.17 9.82
C MET A 161 3.15 -13.84 8.49
N SER A 162 3.37 -14.83 7.67
CA SER A 162 3.86 -14.67 6.31
C SER A 162 2.77 -14.10 5.40
N LEU A 163 3.18 -13.62 4.22
CA LEU A 163 2.23 -13.18 3.19
C LEU A 163 1.31 -14.34 2.74
N ARG A 164 1.82 -15.58 2.73
CA ARG A 164 1.03 -16.78 2.45
C ARG A 164 -0.08 -16.97 3.48
N GLU A 165 0.25 -16.90 4.77
CA GLU A 165 -0.76 -17.04 5.84
C GLU A 165 -1.79 -15.91 5.80
N LEU A 166 -1.39 -14.68 5.44
CA LEU A 166 -2.33 -13.59 5.19
C LEU A 166 -3.26 -13.92 4.03
N PHE A 167 -2.71 -14.43 2.93
CA PHE A 167 -3.46 -14.81 1.73
C PHE A 167 -4.50 -15.90 2.05
N ASP A 168 -4.08 -16.93 2.78
CA ASP A 168 -4.95 -18.02 3.21
C ASP A 168 -6.06 -17.52 4.16
N ALA A 169 -5.73 -16.59 5.07
CA ALA A 169 -6.71 -16.01 6.00
C ALA A 169 -7.73 -15.10 5.30
N LEU A 170 -7.33 -14.38 4.25
CA LEU A 170 -8.22 -13.53 3.46
C LEU A 170 -9.06 -14.33 2.46
N SER A 171 -8.59 -15.52 2.06
CA SER A 171 -9.25 -16.42 1.09
C SER A 171 -9.80 -15.64 -0.12
N PRO A 172 -8.96 -14.90 -0.87
CA PRO A 172 -9.42 -14.09 -1.98
C PRO A 172 -9.95 -14.97 -3.11
N ASP A 173 -11.05 -14.57 -3.71
CA ASP A 173 -11.59 -15.20 -4.93
C ASP A 173 -10.91 -14.68 -6.21
N ILE A 174 -10.29 -13.50 -6.14
CA ILE A 174 -9.37 -12.98 -7.13
C ILE A 174 -8.20 -12.27 -6.43
N ALA A 175 -6.97 -12.52 -6.90
CA ALA A 175 -5.78 -11.88 -6.36
C ALA A 175 -4.87 -11.40 -7.48
N ILE A 176 -4.63 -10.11 -7.53
CA ILE A 176 -3.90 -9.42 -8.59
C ILE A 176 -2.70 -8.69 -8.01
N LEU A 177 -1.51 -8.96 -8.56
CA LEU A 177 -0.29 -8.23 -8.26
C LEU A 177 -0.04 -7.18 -9.33
N LEU A 178 0.06 -5.93 -8.91
CA LEU A 178 0.42 -4.85 -9.82
C LEU A 178 1.94 -4.77 -9.97
N ARG A 179 2.42 -4.97 -11.19
CA ARG A 179 3.85 -4.89 -11.52
C ARG A 179 4.06 -4.42 -12.96
N GLU A 180 5.25 -3.88 -13.24
CA GLU A 180 5.58 -3.33 -14.56
C GLU A 180 5.57 -4.40 -15.67
N GLU A 181 6.03 -5.61 -15.37
CA GLU A 181 6.09 -6.76 -16.30
C GLU A 181 4.80 -7.60 -16.32
N GLY A 182 3.71 -7.10 -15.73
CA GLY A 182 2.40 -7.74 -15.81
C GLY A 182 1.74 -7.60 -17.18
N VAL A 183 0.64 -8.33 -17.36
CA VAL A 183 -0.21 -8.17 -18.55
C VAL A 183 -0.80 -6.75 -18.54
N GLN A 184 -0.63 -6.03 -19.65
CA GLN A 184 -1.18 -4.68 -19.74
C GLN A 184 -2.70 -4.72 -19.77
N MET A 185 -3.31 -3.93 -18.89
CA MET A 185 -4.75 -3.84 -18.70
C MET A 185 -5.15 -2.40 -18.40
N PRO A 186 -6.19 -1.85 -19.04
CA PRO A 186 -6.78 -0.58 -18.64
C PRO A 186 -7.28 -0.61 -17.19
N VAL A 187 -7.20 0.50 -16.48
CA VAL A 187 -7.64 0.56 -15.07
C VAL A 187 -9.13 0.26 -14.94
N GLU A 188 -9.93 0.66 -15.91
CA GLU A 188 -11.37 0.40 -15.96
C GLU A 188 -11.70 -1.09 -16.04
N GLU A 189 -10.91 -1.86 -16.80
CA GLU A 189 -11.05 -3.32 -16.93
C GLU A 189 -10.62 -4.01 -15.62
N LEU A 190 -9.47 -3.61 -15.04
CA LEU A 190 -9.04 -4.09 -13.74
C LEU A 190 -10.13 -3.90 -12.69
N VAL A 191 -10.68 -2.69 -12.62
CA VAL A 191 -11.70 -2.33 -11.64
C VAL A 191 -13.00 -3.09 -11.89
N ALA A 192 -13.40 -3.31 -13.16
CA ALA A 192 -14.54 -4.15 -13.48
C ALA A 192 -14.40 -5.56 -12.90
N ARG A 193 -13.23 -6.19 -13.09
CA ARG A 193 -12.93 -7.53 -12.56
C ARG A 193 -12.91 -7.56 -11.03
N VAL A 194 -12.29 -6.57 -10.40
CA VAL A 194 -12.19 -6.46 -8.94
C VAL A 194 -13.58 -6.28 -8.32
N THR A 195 -14.44 -5.43 -8.90
CA THR A 195 -15.78 -5.16 -8.35
C THR A 195 -16.80 -6.26 -8.63
N SER A 196 -16.54 -7.16 -9.57
CA SER A 196 -17.34 -8.38 -9.77
C SER A 196 -16.89 -9.59 -8.93
N ALA A 197 -15.81 -9.46 -8.19
CA ALA A 197 -15.37 -10.45 -7.20
C ALA A 197 -15.89 -10.08 -5.80
N ARG A 198 -16.10 -11.08 -4.94
CA ARG A 198 -16.62 -10.85 -3.59
C ARG A 198 -15.54 -10.41 -2.62
N ASN A 199 -14.39 -11.09 -2.63
CA ASN A 199 -13.25 -10.87 -1.77
C ASN A 199 -11.98 -10.62 -2.60
N PRO A 200 -11.89 -9.54 -3.37
CA PRO A 200 -10.71 -9.26 -4.17
C PRO A 200 -9.52 -8.84 -3.32
N LEU A 201 -8.32 -9.24 -3.75
CA LEU A 201 -7.06 -8.83 -3.18
C LEU A 201 -6.18 -8.18 -4.26
N ILE A 202 -5.67 -6.98 -3.98
CA ILE A 202 -4.71 -6.27 -4.83
C ILE A 202 -3.40 -6.12 -4.05
N GLY A 203 -2.30 -6.59 -4.66
CA GLY A 203 -0.93 -6.37 -4.18
C GLY A 203 -0.26 -5.23 -4.94
N ILE A 204 0.40 -4.32 -4.21
CA ILE A 204 1.21 -3.22 -4.75
C ILE A 204 2.60 -3.28 -4.12
N GLY A 205 3.68 -3.14 -4.90
CA GLY A 205 5.04 -3.11 -4.39
C GLY A 205 5.31 -1.92 -3.46
N GLY A 206 5.88 -2.18 -2.28
CA GLY A 206 6.23 -1.15 -1.30
C GLY A 206 7.72 -0.81 -1.27
N PHE A 207 8.46 -1.01 -2.36
CA PHE A 207 9.91 -0.84 -2.45
C PHE A 207 10.30 0.09 -3.61
N PRO A 208 11.51 0.73 -3.54
CA PRO A 208 11.87 1.78 -4.50
C PRO A 208 12.41 1.27 -5.84
N ALA A 209 12.92 0.04 -5.91
CA ALA A 209 13.56 -0.49 -7.11
C ALA A 209 13.64 -2.02 -7.07
N GLY A 210 13.76 -2.65 -8.24
CA GLY A 210 13.78 -4.11 -8.40
C GLY A 210 12.39 -4.68 -8.66
N ASP A 211 12.29 -6.00 -8.57
CA ASP A 211 11.03 -6.73 -8.74
C ASP A 211 10.71 -7.50 -7.46
N PHE A 212 9.52 -8.05 -7.39
CA PHE A 212 9.07 -8.91 -6.29
C PHE A 212 9.92 -10.17 -6.17
N SER A 213 10.00 -10.72 -4.98
CA SER A 213 10.62 -12.03 -4.77
C SER A 213 9.85 -13.11 -5.51
N ARG A 214 10.55 -14.20 -5.83
CA ARG A 214 9.93 -15.36 -6.48
C ARG A 214 8.73 -15.90 -5.70
N GLN A 215 8.82 -15.89 -4.36
CA GLN A 215 7.73 -16.35 -3.49
C GLN A 215 6.46 -15.51 -3.66
N VAL A 216 6.59 -14.19 -3.79
CA VAL A 216 5.46 -13.28 -4.05
C VAL A 216 4.90 -13.53 -5.44
N LEU A 217 5.75 -13.64 -6.48
CA LEU A 217 5.30 -13.88 -7.83
C LEU A 217 4.54 -15.20 -7.98
N GLU A 218 4.95 -16.26 -7.27
CA GLU A 218 4.26 -17.54 -7.27
C GLU A 218 2.96 -17.54 -6.45
N LEU A 219 2.82 -16.60 -5.51
CA LEU A 219 1.64 -16.51 -4.65
C LEU A 219 0.45 -15.85 -5.35
N PHE A 220 0.72 -14.83 -6.18
CA PHE A 220 -0.33 -14.14 -6.91
C PHE A 220 -0.57 -14.81 -8.26
N PRO A 221 -1.80 -15.29 -8.55
CA PRO A 221 -2.09 -15.96 -9.82
C PRO A 221 -2.12 -15.02 -11.03
N GLU A 222 -2.32 -13.71 -10.78
CA GLU A 222 -2.45 -12.72 -11.83
C GLU A 222 -1.51 -11.54 -11.60
N HIS A 223 -0.78 -11.16 -12.66
CA HIS A 223 0.11 -10.01 -12.68
C HIS A 223 -0.35 -9.03 -13.73
N VAL A 224 -0.64 -7.80 -13.32
CA VAL A 224 -1.20 -6.75 -14.17
C VAL A 224 -0.34 -5.50 -14.16
N SER A 225 -0.20 -4.89 -15.34
CA SER A 225 0.43 -3.59 -15.54
C SER A 225 -0.61 -2.58 -16.02
N LEU A 226 -0.73 -1.43 -15.35
CA LEU A 226 -1.69 -0.38 -15.71
C LEU A 226 -1.14 0.60 -16.76
N GLY A 227 0.03 0.34 -17.31
CA GLY A 227 0.61 1.23 -18.33
C GLY A 227 2.01 0.84 -18.75
N ARG A 228 2.53 1.58 -19.74
CA ARG A 228 3.88 1.36 -20.31
C ARG A 228 5.00 2.07 -19.53
N THR A 229 4.63 2.86 -18.54
CA THR A 229 5.56 3.62 -17.71
C THR A 229 5.47 3.18 -16.27
N SER A 230 6.58 3.30 -15.54
CA SER A 230 6.59 3.06 -14.09
C SER A 230 5.73 4.10 -13.37
N TYR A 231 4.88 3.63 -12.48
CA TYR A 231 4.08 4.47 -11.58
C TYR A 231 4.55 4.31 -10.14
N SER A 232 4.51 5.39 -9.38
CA SER A 232 4.70 5.27 -7.92
C SER A 232 3.58 4.45 -7.29
N ALA A 233 3.89 3.73 -6.21
CA ALA A 233 2.91 2.91 -5.50
C ALA A 233 1.70 3.73 -5.02
N SER A 234 1.91 4.97 -4.55
CA SER A 234 0.83 5.87 -4.14
C SER A 234 -0.09 6.27 -5.29
N LEU A 235 0.49 6.56 -6.47
CA LEU A 235 -0.32 6.90 -7.64
C LEU A 235 -1.14 5.70 -8.12
N LEU A 236 -0.59 4.48 -8.09
CA LEU A 236 -1.33 3.25 -8.41
C LEU A 236 -2.49 3.05 -7.44
N ALA A 237 -2.22 3.12 -6.14
CA ALA A 237 -3.25 2.97 -5.11
C ALA A 237 -4.37 4.01 -5.26
N CYS A 238 -4.01 5.28 -5.43
CA CYS A 238 -4.96 6.38 -5.62
C CYS A 238 -5.86 6.16 -6.83
N ARG A 239 -5.30 5.77 -7.98
CA ARG A 239 -6.07 5.51 -9.20
C ARG A 239 -7.07 4.36 -9.02
N ILE A 240 -6.63 3.26 -8.44
CA ILE A 240 -7.48 2.08 -8.25
C ILE A 240 -8.59 2.37 -7.26
N VAL A 241 -8.25 2.95 -6.11
CA VAL A 241 -9.25 3.30 -5.09
C VAL A 241 -10.29 4.26 -5.67
N TYR A 242 -9.87 5.31 -6.37
CA TYR A 242 -10.76 6.28 -6.99
C TYR A 242 -11.68 5.65 -8.06
N GLU A 243 -11.15 4.80 -8.94
CA GLU A 243 -11.97 4.15 -9.97
C GLU A 243 -12.97 3.14 -9.35
N ILE A 244 -12.60 2.47 -8.26
CA ILE A 244 -13.53 1.61 -7.50
C ILE A 244 -14.61 2.47 -6.85
N GLU A 245 -14.27 3.59 -6.21
CA GLU A 245 -15.23 4.52 -5.61
C GLU A 245 -16.28 4.99 -6.61
N LYS A 246 -15.86 5.38 -7.81
CA LYS A 246 -16.77 5.79 -8.87
C LYS A 246 -17.82 4.72 -9.21
N ARG A 247 -17.44 3.45 -9.13
CA ARG A 247 -18.37 2.34 -9.42
C ARG A 247 -19.28 2.00 -8.24
N VAL A 248 -18.70 1.97 -7.04
CA VAL A 248 -19.39 1.43 -5.85
C VAL A 248 -20.20 2.52 -5.15
N ILE A 249 -19.62 3.72 -4.93
CA ILE A 249 -20.26 4.76 -4.12
C ILE A 249 -21.28 5.57 -4.93
N THR A 250 -21.06 5.78 -6.24
CA THR A 250 -22.02 6.52 -7.09
C THR A 250 -23.32 5.77 -7.37
N HIS A 251 -23.36 4.45 -7.17
CA HIS A 251 -24.58 3.67 -7.31
C HIS A 251 -25.48 3.66 -6.06
N GLU A 252 -24.94 4.03 -4.87
CA GLU A 252 -25.75 4.15 -3.64
C GLU A 252 -26.49 5.49 -3.51
N THR A 253 -26.16 6.47 -4.35
CA THR A 253 -26.75 7.83 -4.33
C THR A 253 -27.73 8.11 -5.49
N ALA A 254 -28.03 7.14 -6.33
CA ALA A 254 -29.00 7.20 -7.42
C ALA A 254 -30.22 6.31 -7.12
#